data_f93a683cf56542dcc1b87514455bff83
#
_entry.id   f93a683cf56542dcc1b87514455bff83
#
_cell.length_a   1.000
_cell.length_b   1.000
_cell.length_c   1.000
_cell.angle_alpha   90.00
_cell.angle_beta   90.00
_cell.angle_gamma   90.00
#
_symmetry.space_group_name_H-M   'P 1'
#
loop_
_entity.id
_entity.type
_entity.pdbx_description
1 polymer ?
#
loop_
_entity_poly.entity_id
_entity_poly.type
_entity_poly.pdbx_seq_one_letter_code
_entity_poly.pdbx_strand_id
1 'polypeptide(L)'
;MWLVEWIFWSSLVFMFYAYAGYLLALVVLSCFRNRPVLVGDIQPMVSFVITAYNEEARISEKIENSLQQQYPRERLEIVVASDCSSDRTDDIVRSYAPSGVRLVRAQERRGKEAAQK
;
A
#
# COMPACT_ATOMS: atom_id res chain seq x y z
N MET A 1 17.22 24.72 -43.77
CA MET A 1 18.20 24.05 -42.90
C MET A 1 18.13 24.57 -41.46
N TRP A 2 18.19 25.83 -41.22
CA TRP A 2 18.21 26.42 -39.87
C TRP A 2 17.00 26.07 -38.98
N LEU A 3 15.81 25.97 -39.51
CA LEU A 3 14.61 25.59 -38.76
C LEU A 3 14.73 24.15 -38.17
N VAL A 4 15.28 23.23 -38.92
CA VAL A 4 15.47 21.84 -38.48
C VAL A 4 16.50 21.77 -37.37
N GLU A 5 17.59 22.52 -37.46
CA GLU A 5 18.62 22.62 -36.43
C GLU A 5 18.04 23.19 -35.12
N TRP A 6 17.27 24.27 -35.20
CA TRP A 6 16.60 24.86 -34.04
C TRP A 6 15.61 23.89 -33.37
N ILE A 7 14.81 23.18 -34.19
CA ILE A 7 13.88 22.16 -33.66
C ILE A 7 14.67 21.03 -32.99
N PHE A 8 15.77 20.58 -33.60
CA PHE A 8 16.60 19.52 -33.01
C PHE A 8 17.19 19.94 -31.67
N TRP A 9 17.85 21.09 -31.60
CA TRP A 9 18.48 21.55 -30.38
C TRP A 9 17.46 21.88 -29.27
N SER A 10 16.32 22.47 -29.62
CA SER A 10 15.27 22.76 -28.66
C SER A 10 14.63 21.48 -28.11
N SER A 11 14.44 20.44 -28.93
CA SER A 11 13.93 19.14 -28.45
C SER A 11 14.93 18.44 -27.52
N LEU A 12 16.23 18.56 -27.80
CA LEU A 12 17.29 18.00 -26.95
C LEU A 12 17.32 18.69 -25.57
N VAL A 13 17.24 20.02 -25.56
CA VAL A 13 17.16 20.81 -24.31
C VAL A 13 15.89 20.47 -23.51
N PHE A 14 14.77 20.33 -24.19
CA PHE A 14 13.51 19.97 -23.56
C PHE A 14 13.55 18.55 -22.96
N MET A 15 14.16 17.62 -23.68
CA MET A 15 14.36 16.26 -23.19
C MET A 15 15.26 16.25 -21.94
N PHE A 16 16.37 16.98 -21.98
CA PHE A 16 17.25 17.11 -20.80
C PHE A 16 16.53 17.75 -19.61
N TYR A 17 15.75 18.81 -19.86
CA TYR A 17 14.92 19.43 -18.82
C TYR A 17 13.90 18.46 -18.23
N ALA A 18 13.21 17.67 -19.06
CA ALA A 18 12.20 16.73 -18.61
C ALA A 18 12.78 15.62 -17.70
N TYR A 19 14.00 15.14 -17.99
CA TYR A 19 14.61 14.04 -17.24
C TYR A 19 15.47 14.51 -16.06
N ALA A 20 16.19 15.59 -16.17
CA ALA A 20 17.13 16.06 -15.15
C ALA A 20 16.72 17.41 -14.52
N GLY A 21 16.35 18.38 -15.34
CA GLY A 21 16.06 19.75 -14.88
C GLY A 21 14.81 19.81 -14.01
N TYR A 22 13.79 19.03 -14.31
CA TYR A 22 12.57 18.97 -13.50
C TYR A 22 12.86 18.41 -12.09
N LEU A 23 13.62 17.32 -11.99
CA LEU A 23 14.03 16.76 -10.70
C LEU A 23 14.85 17.76 -9.89
N LEU A 24 15.79 18.43 -10.55
CA LEU A 24 16.63 19.45 -9.92
C LEU A 24 15.79 20.64 -9.43
N ALA A 25 14.84 21.09 -10.24
CA ALA A 25 13.90 22.15 -9.85
C ALA A 25 13.06 21.75 -8.63
N LEU A 26 12.58 20.50 -8.54
CA LEU A 26 11.86 19.99 -7.38
C LEU A 26 12.74 19.98 -6.11
N VAL A 27 14.00 19.54 -6.23
CA VAL A 27 14.94 19.54 -5.11
C VAL A 27 15.19 20.96 -4.62
N VAL A 28 15.44 21.90 -5.52
CA VAL A 28 15.65 23.31 -5.17
C VAL A 28 14.40 23.90 -4.50
N LEU A 29 13.21 23.66 -5.06
CA LEU A 29 11.95 24.12 -4.47
C LEU A 29 11.68 23.49 -3.10
N SER A 30 12.05 22.23 -2.90
CA SER A 30 11.91 21.57 -1.60
C SER A 30 12.77 22.20 -0.52
N CYS A 31 13.98 22.67 -0.86
CA CYS A 31 14.87 23.38 0.08
C CYS A 31 14.25 24.70 0.57
N PHE A 32 13.52 25.40 -0.30
CA PHE A 32 12.86 26.67 0.08
C PHE A 32 11.52 26.44 0.81
N ARG A 33 10.92 25.26 0.68
CA ARG A 33 9.60 24.95 1.23
C ARG A 33 9.64 23.89 2.32
N ASN A 34 10.65 23.94 3.17
CA ASN A 34 10.79 23.05 4.32
C ASN A 34 9.68 23.37 5.33
N ARG A 35 8.55 22.65 5.25
CA ARG A 35 7.54 22.64 6.30
C ARG A 35 7.90 21.53 7.27
N PRO A 36 8.21 21.85 8.54
CA PRO A 36 8.41 20.82 9.53
C PRO A 36 7.13 20.02 9.65
N VAL A 37 7.24 18.71 9.41
CA VAL A 37 6.14 17.79 9.70
C VAL A 37 6.08 17.66 11.22
N LEU A 38 4.99 18.14 11.81
CA LEU A 38 4.72 17.93 13.24
C LEU A 38 4.42 16.45 13.44
N VAL A 39 5.42 15.71 13.86
CA VAL A 39 5.27 14.30 14.25
C VAL A 39 4.79 14.29 15.70
N GLY A 40 3.53 13.95 15.90
CA GLY A 40 2.99 13.69 17.24
C GLY A 40 3.09 12.21 17.56
N ASP A 41 3.30 11.86 18.82
CA ASP A 41 3.21 10.49 19.30
C ASP A 41 1.73 10.10 19.48
N ILE A 42 1.01 10.07 18.35
CA ILE A 42 -0.39 9.67 18.30
C ILE A 42 -0.46 8.19 17.90
N GLN A 43 -1.23 7.42 18.65
CA GLN A 43 -1.51 6.01 18.37
C GLN A 43 -3.01 5.83 18.08
N PRO A 44 -3.47 6.15 16.86
CA PRO A 44 -4.88 5.99 16.48
C PRO A 44 -5.30 4.52 16.46
N MET A 45 -6.59 4.26 16.40
CA MET A 45 -7.11 2.94 16.04
C MET A 45 -6.74 2.64 14.59
N VAL A 46 -6.14 1.49 14.34
CA VAL A 46 -5.70 1.05 13.01
C VAL A 46 -6.33 -0.30 12.69
N SER A 47 -7.02 -0.39 11.56
CA SER A 47 -7.48 -1.66 11.01
C SER A 47 -6.53 -2.09 9.89
N PHE A 48 -5.86 -3.23 10.09
CA PHE A 48 -4.98 -3.83 9.11
C PHE A 48 -5.76 -4.84 8.28
N VAL A 49 -6.07 -4.50 7.03
CA VAL A 49 -6.88 -5.33 6.15
C VAL A 49 -6.00 -6.14 5.20
N ILE A 50 -6.10 -7.47 5.29
CA ILE A 50 -5.41 -8.43 4.43
C ILE A 50 -6.44 -9.01 3.44
N THR A 51 -6.28 -8.73 2.16
CA THR A 51 -7.11 -9.37 1.14
C THR A 51 -6.52 -10.71 0.72
N ALA A 52 -7.33 -11.76 0.72
CA ALA A 52 -6.91 -13.12 0.37
C ALA A 52 -7.87 -13.77 -0.62
N TYR A 53 -7.30 -14.51 -1.57
CA TYR A 53 -8.00 -15.41 -2.47
C TYR A 53 -7.12 -16.62 -2.77
N ASN A 54 -7.52 -17.81 -2.29
CA ASN A 54 -6.78 -19.07 -2.46
C ASN A 54 -5.31 -18.95 -2.06
N GLU A 55 -5.06 -18.48 -0.83
CA GLU A 55 -3.74 -18.20 -0.28
C GLU A 55 -3.38 -19.16 0.87
N GLU A 56 -3.91 -20.41 0.87
CA GLU A 56 -3.69 -21.37 1.98
C GLU A 56 -2.23 -21.59 2.32
N ALA A 57 -1.34 -21.52 1.33
CA ALA A 57 0.10 -21.73 1.52
C ALA A 57 0.81 -20.56 2.23
N ARG A 58 0.23 -19.34 2.21
CA ARG A 58 0.92 -18.12 2.67
C ARG A 58 0.14 -17.31 3.69
N ILE A 59 -1.15 -17.59 3.87
CA ILE A 59 -2.00 -16.76 4.73
C ILE A 59 -1.54 -16.79 6.19
N SER A 60 -1.07 -17.94 6.68
CA SER A 60 -0.53 -18.05 8.05
C SER A 60 0.65 -17.13 8.27
N GLU A 61 1.63 -17.14 7.36
CA GLU A 61 2.82 -16.28 7.44
C GLU A 61 2.43 -14.80 7.42
N LYS A 62 1.49 -14.41 6.57
CA LYS A 62 0.99 -13.02 6.51
C LYS A 62 0.32 -12.58 7.81
N ILE A 63 -0.49 -13.44 8.40
CA ILE A 63 -1.15 -13.18 9.69
C ILE A 63 -0.12 -13.06 10.80
N GLU A 64 0.83 -13.99 10.88
CA GLU A 64 1.88 -13.98 11.90
C GLU A 64 2.75 -12.73 11.82
N ASN A 65 3.17 -12.33 10.61
CA ASN A 65 3.89 -11.08 10.39
C ASN A 65 3.07 -9.84 10.81
N SER A 66 1.76 -9.87 10.59
CA SER A 66 0.87 -8.78 11.01
C SER A 66 0.70 -8.75 12.53
N LEU A 67 0.68 -9.92 13.16
CA LEU A 67 0.61 -10.07 14.62
C LEU A 67 1.91 -9.63 15.33
N GLN A 68 3.05 -9.64 14.66
CA GLN A 68 4.35 -9.21 15.19
C GLN A 68 4.59 -7.70 15.09
N GLN A 69 3.65 -6.93 14.52
CA GLN A 69 3.83 -5.49 14.42
C GLN A 69 3.97 -4.81 15.77
N GLN A 70 4.91 -3.87 15.89
CA GLN A 70 5.13 -3.08 17.10
C GLN A 70 4.06 -1.97 17.22
N TYR A 71 2.83 -2.37 17.53
CA TYR A 71 1.70 -1.49 17.73
C TYR A 71 0.84 -1.98 18.89
N PRO A 72 0.23 -1.07 19.71
CA PRO A 72 -0.63 -1.49 20.84
C PRO A 72 -1.77 -2.38 20.35
N ARG A 73 -1.88 -3.57 20.94
CA ARG A 73 -2.87 -4.58 20.56
C ARG A 73 -4.30 -4.11 20.68
N GLU A 74 -4.58 -3.29 21.68
CA GLU A 74 -5.91 -2.73 21.89
C GLU A 74 -6.33 -1.71 20.81
N ARG A 75 -5.36 -1.26 19.98
CA ARG A 75 -5.58 -0.28 18.92
C ARG A 75 -5.33 -0.82 17.52
N LEU A 76 -4.99 -2.12 17.42
CA LEU A 76 -4.75 -2.80 16.16
C LEU A 76 -5.81 -3.87 15.94
N GLU A 77 -6.67 -3.68 14.94
CA GLU A 77 -7.58 -4.69 14.43
C GLU A 77 -6.99 -5.36 13.19
N ILE A 78 -6.94 -6.68 13.13
CA ILE A 78 -6.49 -7.43 11.95
C ILE A 78 -7.72 -8.09 11.33
N VAL A 79 -8.02 -7.73 10.09
CA VAL A 79 -9.15 -8.22 9.32
C VAL A 79 -8.64 -8.90 8.07
N VAL A 80 -9.00 -10.17 7.87
CA VAL A 80 -8.75 -10.87 6.62
C VAL A 80 -10.03 -10.87 5.79
N ALA A 81 -9.96 -10.18 4.64
CA ALA A 81 -11.05 -10.12 3.66
C ALA A 81 -10.83 -11.20 2.60
N SER A 82 -11.62 -12.29 2.67
CA SER A 82 -11.58 -13.40 1.72
C SER A 82 -12.54 -13.16 0.57
N ASP A 83 -12.00 -13.15 -0.66
CA ASP A 83 -12.77 -13.01 -1.91
C ASP A 83 -13.25 -14.38 -2.41
N CYS A 84 -14.11 -15.03 -1.63
CA CYS A 84 -14.67 -16.36 -1.94
C CYS A 84 -13.61 -17.44 -2.17
N SER A 85 -12.64 -17.59 -1.27
CA SER A 85 -11.65 -18.67 -1.36
C SER A 85 -12.33 -20.03 -1.36
N SER A 86 -11.83 -20.92 -2.22
CA SER A 86 -12.32 -22.30 -2.38
C SER A 86 -11.40 -23.35 -1.75
N ASP A 87 -10.21 -22.91 -1.28
CA ASP A 87 -9.23 -23.71 -0.58
C ASP A 87 -9.38 -23.59 0.96
N ARG A 88 -8.38 -23.99 1.72
CA ARG A 88 -8.37 -23.94 3.18
C ARG A 88 -8.04 -22.56 3.77
N THR A 89 -7.94 -21.52 2.95
CA THR A 89 -7.60 -20.15 3.41
C THR A 89 -8.52 -19.70 4.55
N ASP A 90 -9.84 -19.82 4.38
CA ASP A 90 -10.81 -19.36 5.36
C ASP A 90 -10.73 -20.13 6.68
N ASP A 91 -10.46 -21.43 6.63
CA ASP A 91 -10.34 -22.29 7.81
C ASP A 91 -9.06 -21.93 8.60
N ILE A 92 -7.97 -21.68 7.88
CA ILE A 92 -6.72 -21.23 8.49
C ILE A 92 -6.94 -19.90 9.19
N VAL A 93 -7.58 -18.92 8.54
CA VAL A 93 -7.87 -17.61 9.14
C VAL A 93 -8.72 -17.75 10.41
N ARG A 94 -9.75 -18.62 10.39
CA ARG A 94 -10.59 -18.88 11.57
C ARG A 94 -9.81 -19.42 12.76
N SER A 95 -8.75 -20.21 12.52
CA SER A 95 -7.89 -20.71 13.59
C SER A 95 -7.15 -19.60 14.35
N TYR A 96 -6.97 -18.41 13.75
CA TYR A 96 -6.37 -17.25 14.38
C TYR A 96 -7.37 -16.32 15.08
N ALA A 97 -8.67 -16.68 15.13
CA ALA A 97 -9.68 -15.89 15.84
C ALA A 97 -9.33 -15.65 17.33
N PRO A 98 -8.77 -16.62 18.09
CA PRO A 98 -8.32 -16.37 19.46
C PRO A 98 -7.22 -15.31 19.58
N SER A 99 -6.45 -15.09 18.51
CA SER A 99 -5.41 -14.05 18.43
C SER A 99 -5.95 -12.68 18.00
N GLY A 100 -7.27 -12.52 17.89
CA GLY A 100 -7.91 -11.24 17.51
C GLY A 100 -7.97 -10.97 16.00
N VAL A 101 -7.79 -12.02 15.19
CA VAL A 101 -7.93 -11.90 13.73
C VAL A 101 -9.39 -12.17 13.34
N ARG A 102 -9.98 -11.27 12.55
CA ARG A 102 -11.35 -11.38 12.08
C ARG A 102 -11.40 -11.74 10.60
N LEU A 103 -12.17 -12.78 10.26
CA LEU A 103 -12.46 -13.14 8.88
C LEU A 103 -13.72 -12.41 8.39
N VAL A 104 -13.62 -11.75 7.25
CA VAL A 104 -14.74 -11.22 6.50
C VAL A 104 -14.73 -11.88 5.13
N ARG A 105 -15.81 -12.60 4.79
CA ARG A 105 -15.93 -13.28 3.49
C ARG A 105 -16.87 -12.52 2.58
N ALA A 106 -16.44 -12.24 1.35
CA ALA A 106 -17.33 -11.71 0.32
C ALA A 106 -18.42 -12.73 -0.04
N GLN A 107 -19.65 -12.26 -0.32
CA GLN A 107 -20.75 -13.13 -0.75
C GLN A 107 -20.58 -13.61 -2.19
N GLU A 108 -19.98 -12.76 -3.04
CA GLU A 108 -19.67 -13.05 -4.44
C GLU A 108 -18.26 -12.58 -4.76
N ARG A 109 -17.59 -13.30 -5.68
CA ARG A 109 -16.27 -12.91 -6.16
C ARG A 109 -16.37 -11.68 -7.05
N ARG A 110 -15.95 -10.53 -6.52
CA ARG A 110 -15.94 -9.23 -7.23
C ARG A 110 -14.57 -8.58 -7.27
N GLY A 111 -13.52 -9.30 -6.87
CA GLY A 111 -12.15 -8.80 -6.82
C GLY A 111 -11.83 -8.03 -5.54
N LYS A 112 -10.57 -7.61 -5.43
CA LYS A 112 -10.00 -7.04 -4.19
C LYS A 112 -10.74 -5.82 -3.65
N GLU A 113 -11.26 -4.97 -4.54
CA GLU A 113 -11.95 -3.73 -4.13
C GLU A 113 -13.29 -4.00 -3.43
N ALA A 114 -13.99 -5.05 -3.83
CA ALA A 114 -15.27 -5.41 -3.23
C ALA A 114 -15.11 -6.11 -1.87
N ALA A 115 -14.01 -6.81 -1.66
CA ALA A 115 -13.71 -7.47 -0.39
C ALA A 115 -13.30 -6.48 0.73
N GLN A 116 -13.00 -5.22 0.37
CA GLN A 116 -12.58 -4.17 1.30
C GLN A 116 -13.71 -3.20 1.69
N LYS A 117 -14.88 -3.32 1.06
CA LYS A 117 -16.10 -2.54 1.40
C LYS A 117 -16.97 -3.26 2.39
#